data_f87fdbaa37b589e7c9b154b8b51a8d7d
#
_entry.id   f87fdbaa37b589e7c9b154b8b51a8d7d
#
_cell.length_a   1.000
_cell.length_b   1.000
_cell.length_c   1.000
_cell.angle_alpha   90.00
_cell.angle_beta   90.00
_cell.angle_gamma   90.00
#
_symmetry.space_group_name_H-M   'P 1'
#
loop_
_entity.id
_entity.type
_entity.pdbx_description
1 polymer ?
#
loop_
_entity_poly.entity_id
_entity_poly.type
_entity_poly.pdbx_seq_one_letter_code
_entity_poly.pdbx_strand_id
1 'polypeptide(L)'
;LVGSEMCIRDSSCEELLDKLNQYLPEDVAVISCQEAAPRFHARLNAVGKTYCYRIHNSKIPAVFDRRLVWQIEQQLDVDAMKTAAKYLVGTHDFAAFTSAKNKKKSTVRSIESSLFEQNGADIRISFRGDGFLFHMVRILTGTLVEVGLGVRRPEEIAAILDGKDRQKAGMLA
;
A
#
# COMPACT_ATOMS: atom_id res chain seq x y z
N LEU A 1 24.68 -0.34 24.22
CA LEU A 1 23.60 0.54 23.69
C LEU A 1 23.64 1.97 24.27
N VAL A 2 24.18 2.15 25.49
CA VAL A 2 24.30 3.49 26.13
C VAL A 2 25.28 4.41 25.36
N GLY A 3 26.30 3.85 24.71
CA GLY A 3 27.26 4.62 23.90
C GLY A 3 26.69 5.14 22.57
N SER A 4 25.68 4.47 22.00
CA SER A 4 25.05 4.90 20.74
C SER A 4 24.09 6.09 20.93
N GLU A 5 23.43 6.18 22.08
CA GLU A 5 22.53 7.31 22.39
C GLU A 5 23.30 8.62 22.59
N MET A 6 24.49 8.57 23.20
CA MET A 6 25.35 9.76 23.34
C MET A 6 25.85 10.28 21.99
N CYS A 7 26.28 9.40 21.10
CA CYS A 7 26.73 9.81 19.75
C CYS A 7 25.62 10.44 18.89
N ILE A 8 24.36 10.03 19.08
CA ILE A 8 23.21 10.56 18.35
C ILE A 8 22.83 11.97 18.87
N ARG A 9 22.99 12.24 20.16
CA ARG A 9 22.62 13.53 20.75
C ARG A 9 23.54 14.69 20.35
N ASP A 10 24.82 14.40 20.10
CA ASP A 10 25.84 15.41 19.84
C ASP A 10 26.20 15.57 18.36
N SER A 11 25.63 14.75 17.48
CA SER A 11 25.89 14.81 16.04
C SER A 11 24.88 15.73 15.34
N SER A 12 25.36 16.53 14.38
CA SER A 12 24.49 17.31 13.48
C SER A 12 23.62 16.38 12.60
N CYS A 13 22.52 16.90 12.07
CA CYS A 13 21.67 16.14 11.13
C CYS A 13 22.44 15.67 9.90
N GLU A 14 23.40 16.45 9.41
CA GLU A 14 24.27 16.09 8.26
C GLU A 14 25.20 14.95 8.61
N GLU A 15 25.91 15.04 9.73
CA GLU A 15 26.80 13.96 10.21
C GLU A 15 26.03 12.66 10.46
N LEU A 16 24.80 12.76 10.98
CA LEU A 16 23.96 11.60 11.23
C LEU A 16 23.48 10.95 9.91
N LEU A 17 23.13 11.76 8.92
CA LEU A 17 22.74 11.28 7.58
C LEU A 17 23.89 10.52 6.93
N ASP A 18 25.11 11.09 6.95
CA ASP A 18 26.30 10.46 6.35
C ASP A 18 26.66 9.16 7.07
N LYS A 19 26.67 9.17 8.41
CA LYS A 19 26.95 7.97 9.20
C LYS A 19 25.91 6.88 8.96
N LEU A 20 24.63 7.21 8.91
CA LEU A 20 23.57 6.22 8.64
C LEU A 20 23.78 5.58 7.27
N ASN A 21 23.99 6.36 6.22
CA ASN A 21 24.20 5.83 4.87
C ASN A 21 25.50 5.03 4.73
N GLN A 22 26.48 5.25 5.59
CA GLN A 22 27.74 4.47 5.61
C GLN A 22 27.55 3.07 6.16
N TYR A 23 26.56 2.85 7.07
CA TYR A 23 26.34 1.57 7.76
C TYR A 23 25.08 0.83 7.31
N LEU A 24 24.19 1.50 6.57
CA LEU A 24 22.97 0.87 6.04
C LEU A 24 23.32 -0.08 4.89
N PRO A 25 22.54 -1.16 4.70
CA PRO A 25 22.70 -2.04 3.56
C PRO A 25 22.36 -1.32 2.24
N GLU A 26 22.86 -1.83 1.12
CA GLU A 26 22.75 -1.21 -0.21
C GLU A 26 21.31 -0.91 -0.68
N ASP A 27 20.33 -1.60 -0.12
CA ASP A 27 18.90 -1.46 -0.45
C ASP A 27 18.16 -0.48 0.48
N VAL A 28 18.87 0.18 1.41
CA VAL A 28 18.32 1.19 2.33
C VAL A 28 19.16 2.45 2.32
N ALA A 29 18.54 3.60 2.10
CA ALA A 29 19.24 4.89 2.13
C ALA A 29 18.42 5.96 2.87
N VAL A 30 19.11 6.82 3.63
CA VAL A 30 18.54 8.03 4.24
C VAL A 30 18.74 9.19 3.27
N ILE A 31 17.65 9.81 2.84
CA ILE A 31 17.68 10.92 1.88
C ILE A 31 17.63 12.30 2.53
N SER A 32 17.18 12.39 3.78
CA SER A 32 17.17 13.62 4.57
C SER A 32 17.11 13.32 6.05
N CYS A 33 17.67 14.22 6.84
CA CYS A 33 17.60 14.19 8.30
C CYS A 33 17.26 15.61 8.79
N GLN A 34 16.34 15.71 9.75
CA GLN A 34 15.94 16.97 10.35
C GLN A 34 15.52 16.78 11.81
N GLU A 35 15.67 17.81 12.61
CA GLU A 35 15.17 17.81 13.98
C GLU A 35 13.63 17.76 13.99
N ALA A 36 13.07 17.06 14.96
CA ALA A 36 11.64 16.95 15.16
C ALA A 36 11.25 17.40 16.56
N ALA A 37 9.97 17.76 16.75
CA ALA A 37 9.47 18.11 18.10
C ALA A 37 9.69 16.98 19.09
N PRO A 38 9.95 17.27 20.41
CA PRO A 38 10.32 16.26 21.40
C PRO A 38 9.31 15.10 21.58
N ARG A 39 8.04 15.31 21.22
CA ARG A 39 6.98 14.29 21.28
C ARG A 39 6.62 13.71 19.92
N PHE A 40 7.42 13.98 18.89
CA PHE A 40 7.17 13.44 17.55
C PHE A 40 7.30 11.92 17.57
N HIS A 41 6.32 11.27 16.94
CA HIS A 41 6.33 9.82 16.74
C HIS A 41 5.86 9.52 15.32
N ALA A 42 6.77 9.04 14.46
CA ALA A 42 6.54 8.84 13.02
C ALA A 42 5.26 8.05 12.68
N ARG A 43 4.87 7.09 13.52
CA ARG A 43 3.66 6.28 13.31
C ARG A 43 2.40 6.93 13.87
N LEU A 44 2.48 7.56 15.06
CA LEU A 44 1.29 8.08 15.76
C LEU A 44 0.89 9.46 15.27
N ASN A 45 1.86 10.27 14.82
CA ASN A 45 1.60 11.60 14.26
C ASN A 45 1.33 11.58 12.75
N ALA A 46 1.36 10.39 12.10
CA ALA A 46 1.01 10.28 10.70
C ALA A 46 -0.49 10.55 10.51
N VAL A 47 -0.81 11.58 9.71
CA VAL A 47 -2.19 12.00 9.37
C VAL A 47 -2.78 11.23 8.20
N GLY A 48 -1.96 10.56 7.42
CA GLY A 48 -2.36 9.74 6.28
C GLY A 48 -1.24 8.86 5.80
N LYS A 49 -1.58 7.85 4.99
CA LYS A 49 -0.64 6.89 4.39
C LYS A 49 -0.99 6.69 2.94
N THR A 50 0.04 6.57 2.10
CA THR A 50 -0.11 6.17 0.71
C THR A 50 0.59 4.84 0.50
N TYR A 51 -0.14 3.89 -0.06
CA TYR A 51 0.41 2.62 -0.52
C TYR A 51 0.33 2.55 -2.04
N CYS A 52 1.43 2.19 -2.67
CA CYS A 52 1.50 1.99 -4.11
C CYS A 52 1.72 0.51 -4.39
N TYR A 53 0.87 -0.07 -5.24
CA TYR A 53 1.03 -1.43 -5.75
C TYR A 53 1.41 -1.37 -7.23
N ARG A 54 2.41 -2.17 -7.62
CA ARG A 54 2.93 -2.21 -9.00
C ARG A 54 2.58 -3.55 -9.64
N ILE A 55 1.98 -3.49 -10.82
CA ILE A 55 1.63 -4.64 -11.65
C ILE A 55 2.35 -4.49 -12.99
N HIS A 56 2.97 -5.56 -13.46
CA HIS A 56 3.47 -5.66 -14.84
C HIS A 56 2.55 -6.57 -15.63
N ASN A 57 1.70 -5.96 -16.47
CA ASN A 57 0.68 -6.65 -17.27
C ASN A 57 1.21 -6.98 -18.65
N SER A 58 1.97 -8.06 -18.77
CA SER A 58 2.63 -8.51 -19.98
C SER A 58 2.94 -10.00 -19.94
N LYS A 59 2.97 -10.64 -21.10
CA LYS A 59 3.54 -12.00 -21.26
C LYS A 59 5.07 -12.02 -21.12
N ILE A 60 5.72 -10.87 -21.38
CA ILE A 60 7.16 -10.72 -21.25
C ILE A 60 7.47 -10.36 -19.78
N PRO A 61 8.32 -11.14 -19.07
CA PRO A 61 8.59 -10.88 -17.67
C PRO A 61 9.41 -9.58 -17.45
N ALA A 62 9.09 -8.88 -16.37
CA ALA A 62 9.83 -7.71 -15.89
C ALA A 62 11.14 -8.15 -15.22
N VAL A 63 12.18 -8.45 -16.00
CA VAL A 63 13.44 -9.07 -15.52
C VAL A 63 14.10 -8.24 -14.42
N PHE A 64 14.21 -6.93 -14.59
CA PHE A 64 14.87 -6.04 -13.62
C PHE A 64 14.01 -5.79 -12.38
N ASP A 65 12.70 -5.65 -12.55
CA ASP A 65 11.74 -5.32 -11.48
C ASP A 65 11.00 -6.55 -10.90
N ARG A 66 11.37 -7.77 -11.29
CA ARG A 66 10.67 -9.02 -10.95
C ARG A 66 10.35 -9.23 -9.47
N ARG A 67 11.14 -8.63 -8.56
CA ARG A 67 10.94 -8.70 -7.11
C ARG A 67 10.06 -7.57 -6.57
N LEU A 68 9.77 -6.57 -7.39
CA LEU A 68 9.09 -5.33 -7.00
C LEU A 68 7.72 -5.15 -7.68
N VAL A 69 7.37 -6.03 -8.63
CA VAL A 69 6.11 -5.97 -9.38
C VAL A 69 5.38 -7.31 -9.31
N TRP A 70 4.07 -7.26 -9.38
CA TRP A 70 3.26 -8.44 -9.60
C TRP A 70 3.08 -8.66 -11.09
N GLN A 71 3.66 -9.75 -11.61
CA GLN A 71 3.53 -10.15 -13.01
C GLN A 71 2.16 -10.77 -13.26
N ILE A 72 1.42 -10.25 -14.25
CA ILE A 72 0.13 -10.78 -14.72
C ILE A 72 0.18 -10.87 -16.24
N GLU A 73 0.07 -12.08 -16.78
CA GLU A 73 0.15 -12.32 -18.22
C GLU A 73 -1.16 -12.02 -18.96
N GLN A 74 -2.30 -12.31 -18.31
CA GLN A 74 -3.61 -12.08 -18.88
C GLN A 74 -3.88 -10.58 -18.97
N GLN A 75 -4.45 -10.15 -20.11
CA GLN A 75 -4.82 -8.76 -20.32
C GLN A 75 -5.81 -8.28 -19.26
N LEU A 76 -5.50 -7.17 -18.61
CA LEU A 76 -6.34 -6.51 -17.63
C LEU A 76 -7.15 -5.38 -18.25
N ASP A 77 -8.44 -5.33 -17.96
CA ASP A 77 -9.29 -4.17 -18.20
C ASP A 77 -9.07 -3.14 -17.08
N VAL A 78 -8.15 -2.22 -17.32
CA VAL A 78 -7.78 -1.18 -16.33
C VAL A 78 -8.93 -0.20 -16.10
N ASP A 79 -9.80 0.04 -17.06
CA ASP A 79 -10.92 0.98 -16.91
C ASP A 79 -12.05 0.36 -16.08
N ALA A 80 -12.29 -0.94 -16.20
CA ALA A 80 -13.15 -1.68 -15.26
C ALA A 80 -12.58 -1.64 -13.83
N MET A 81 -11.25 -1.82 -13.66
CA MET A 81 -10.58 -1.69 -12.36
C MET A 81 -10.73 -0.29 -11.76
N LYS A 82 -10.55 0.77 -12.54
CA LYS A 82 -10.77 2.16 -12.09
C LYS A 82 -12.22 2.39 -11.65
N THR A 83 -13.17 1.83 -12.39
CA THR A 83 -14.61 1.93 -12.06
C THR A 83 -14.90 1.24 -10.74
N ALA A 84 -14.38 0.02 -10.54
CA ALA A 84 -14.49 -0.72 -9.29
C ALA A 84 -13.86 0.02 -8.11
N ALA A 85 -12.69 0.64 -8.31
CA ALA A 85 -11.97 1.37 -7.27
C ALA A 85 -12.71 2.60 -6.74
N LYS A 86 -13.64 3.18 -7.53
CA LYS A 86 -14.49 4.31 -7.07
C LYS A 86 -15.37 3.93 -5.89
N TYR A 87 -15.83 2.68 -5.82
CA TYR A 87 -16.64 2.18 -4.70
C TYR A 87 -15.86 2.06 -3.39
N LEU A 88 -14.52 2.03 -3.46
CA LEU A 88 -13.65 1.93 -2.29
C LEU A 88 -13.32 3.29 -1.67
N VAL A 89 -13.54 4.39 -2.42
CA VAL A 89 -13.28 5.76 -1.93
C VAL A 89 -14.37 6.18 -0.95
N GLY A 90 -13.96 6.79 0.14
CA GLY A 90 -14.85 7.17 1.24
C GLY A 90 -14.56 6.41 2.52
N THR A 91 -15.46 6.56 3.48
CA THR A 91 -15.38 5.88 4.79
C THR A 91 -16.26 4.66 4.79
N HIS A 92 -15.65 3.48 4.88
CA HIS A 92 -16.34 2.20 4.85
C HIS A 92 -15.83 1.26 5.94
N ASP A 93 -16.62 0.23 6.23
CA ASP A 93 -16.17 -0.91 7.04
C ASP A 93 -15.46 -1.93 6.14
N PHE A 94 -14.13 -1.94 6.18
CA PHE A 94 -13.28 -2.83 5.38
C PHE A 94 -13.06 -4.21 6.02
N ALA A 95 -14.01 -4.73 6.79
CA ALA A 95 -13.89 -6.05 7.41
C ALA A 95 -13.68 -7.19 6.38
N ALA A 96 -14.25 -7.08 5.17
CA ALA A 96 -14.03 -8.01 4.07
C ALA A 96 -12.60 -7.94 3.50
N PHE A 97 -11.91 -6.83 3.68
CA PHE A 97 -10.59 -6.57 3.08
C PHE A 97 -9.44 -6.67 4.09
N THR A 98 -9.59 -7.45 5.14
CA THR A 98 -8.51 -7.71 6.10
C THR A 98 -8.35 -9.19 6.39
N SER A 99 -7.11 -9.62 6.60
CA SER A 99 -6.80 -10.97 7.10
C SER A 99 -6.45 -10.98 8.59
N ALA A 100 -6.74 -9.90 9.33
CA ALA A 100 -6.48 -9.82 10.75
C ALA A 100 -7.43 -10.79 11.52
N LYS A 101 -6.83 -11.67 12.32
CA LYS A 101 -7.58 -12.61 13.17
C LYS A 101 -8.23 -11.93 14.38
N ASN A 102 -7.71 -10.79 14.81
CA ASN A 102 -8.17 -10.10 16.01
C ASN A 102 -9.22 -9.04 15.68
N LYS A 103 -10.48 -9.33 16.00
CA LYS A 103 -11.65 -8.47 15.74
C LYS A 103 -11.87 -7.36 16.81
N LYS A 104 -10.94 -7.16 17.76
CA LYS A 104 -11.13 -6.18 18.85
C LYS A 104 -10.96 -4.70 18.41
N LYS A 105 -10.42 -4.42 17.23
CA LYS A 105 -10.22 -3.07 16.71
C LYS A 105 -11.20 -2.77 15.59
N SER A 106 -11.65 -1.50 15.50
CA SER A 106 -12.49 -1.04 14.40
C SER A 106 -11.87 -1.34 13.05
N THR A 107 -12.69 -1.85 12.12
CA THR A 107 -12.35 -2.12 10.72
C THR A 107 -12.76 -0.97 9.79
N VAL A 108 -13.34 0.09 10.33
CA VAL A 108 -13.70 1.28 9.58
C VAL A 108 -12.44 2.06 9.23
N ARG A 109 -12.28 2.42 7.95
CA ARG A 109 -11.18 3.24 7.41
C ARG A 109 -11.72 4.20 6.37
N SER A 110 -10.97 5.27 6.14
CA SER A 110 -11.28 6.26 5.12
C SER A 110 -10.23 6.22 4.02
N ILE A 111 -10.62 5.87 2.80
CA ILE A 111 -9.78 5.98 1.60
C ILE A 111 -10.11 7.32 0.94
N GLU A 112 -9.13 8.22 0.89
CA GLU A 112 -9.26 9.55 0.30
C GLU A 112 -9.23 9.49 -1.23
N SER A 113 -8.38 8.62 -1.78
CA SER A 113 -8.23 8.47 -3.23
C SER A 113 -7.65 7.12 -3.62
N SER A 114 -8.00 6.69 -4.84
CA SER A 114 -7.37 5.60 -5.57
C SER A 114 -6.92 6.13 -6.94
N LEU A 115 -5.61 6.14 -7.18
CA LEU A 115 -5.02 6.66 -8.41
C LEU A 115 -4.43 5.51 -9.22
N PHE A 116 -4.74 5.49 -10.53
CA PHE A 116 -4.19 4.55 -11.49
C PHE A 116 -3.32 5.28 -12.50
N GLU A 117 -2.08 4.84 -12.61
CA GLU A 117 -1.13 5.30 -13.62
C GLU A 117 -0.76 4.08 -14.48
N GLN A 118 -0.82 4.24 -15.80
CA GLN A 118 -0.43 3.18 -16.73
C GLN A 118 0.60 3.72 -17.71
N ASN A 119 1.72 3.01 -17.82
CA ASN A 119 2.76 3.28 -18.80
C ASN A 119 3.11 1.97 -19.52
N GLY A 120 2.56 1.79 -20.71
CA GLY A 120 2.69 0.53 -21.44
C GLY A 120 2.13 -0.64 -20.63
N ALA A 121 2.98 -1.61 -20.33
CA ALA A 121 2.64 -2.79 -19.53
C ALA A 121 2.60 -2.54 -18.01
N ASP A 122 3.19 -1.43 -17.56
CA ASP A 122 3.29 -1.14 -16.13
C ASP A 122 2.06 -0.38 -15.63
N ILE A 123 1.40 -0.95 -14.63
CA ILE A 123 0.24 -0.38 -13.97
C ILE A 123 0.62 -0.11 -12.52
N ARG A 124 0.39 1.12 -12.05
CA ARG A 124 0.59 1.52 -10.67
C ARG A 124 -0.75 1.93 -10.07
N ILE A 125 -1.08 1.34 -8.92
CA ILE A 125 -2.30 1.63 -8.17
C ILE A 125 -1.89 2.22 -6.83
N SER A 126 -2.22 3.48 -6.58
CA SER A 126 -1.91 4.17 -5.33
C SER A 126 -3.18 4.41 -4.54
N PHE A 127 -3.23 3.93 -3.29
CA PHE A 127 -4.31 4.19 -2.34
C PHE A 127 -3.82 5.14 -1.26
N ARG A 128 -4.53 6.25 -1.05
CA ARG A 128 -4.29 7.20 0.03
C ARG A 128 -5.46 7.16 1.02
N GLY A 129 -5.17 7.14 2.32
CA GLY A 129 -6.18 7.13 3.36
C GLY A 129 -5.62 7.39 4.75
N ASP A 130 -6.51 7.46 5.76
CA ASP A 130 -6.17 7.69 7.17
C ASP A 130 -5.37 6.53 7.79
N GLY A 131 -5.59 5.33 7.29
CA GLY A 131 -4.90 4.12 7.70
C GLY A 131 -5.40 2.89 6.98
N PHE A 132 -4.65 1.80 7.08
CA PHE A 132 -5.00 0.54 6.42
C PHE A 132 -4.95 -0.61 7.41
N LEU A 133 -5.86 -1.56 7.25
CA LEU A 133 -5.89 -2.81 8.00
C LEU A 133 -4.78 -3.74 7.52
N PHE A 134 -4.55 -4.78 8.29
CA PHE A 134 -3.56 -5.80 7.94
C PHE A 134 -3.91 -6.46 6.60
N HIS A 135 -2.97 -6.42 5.65
CA HIS A 135 -3.09 -6.87 4.26
C HIS A 135 -4.17 -6.15 3.42
N MET A 136 -4.78 -5.09 3.91
CA MET A 136 -5.91 -4.44 3.24
C MET A 136 -5.58 -4.07 1.79
N VAL A 137 -4.52 -3.32 1.53
CA VAL A 137 -4.17 -2.88 0.18
C VAL A 137 -3.92 -4.06 -0.76
N ARG A 138 -3.30 -5.12 -0.28
CA ARG A 138 -3.07 -6.34 -1.08
C ARG A 138 -4.38 -7.03 -1.48
N ILE A 139 -5.35 -7.10 -0.56
CA ILE A 139 -6.66 -7.71 -0.84
C ILE A 139 -7.48 -6.80 -1.78
N LEU A 140 -7.43 -5.47 -1.57
CA LEU A 140 -8.04 -4.51 -2.49
C LEU A 140 -7.50 -4.69 -3.91
N THR A 141 -6.17 -4.72 -4.05
CA THR A 141 -5.51 -4.92 -5.36
C THR A 141 -5.89 -6.25 -5.98
N GLY A 142 -5.85 -7.35 -5.23
CA GLY A 142 -6.26 -8.67 -5.74
C GLY A 142 -7.70 -8.70 -6.22
N THR A 143 -8.61 -8.05 -5.47
CA THR A 143 -10.03 -7.95 -5.87
C THR A 143 -10.20 -7.11 -7.14
N LEU A 144 -9.47 -6.00 -7.27
CA LEU A 144 -9.48 -5.17 -8.49
C LEU A 144 -8.90 -5.92 -9.70
N VAL A 145 -7.87 -6.74 -9.49
CA VAL A 145 -7.32 -7.59 -10.56
C VAL A 145 -8.35 -8.62 -11.02
N GLU A 146 -9.13 -9.21 -10.12
CA GLU A 146 -10.23 -10.10 -10.52
C GLU A 146 -11.29 -9.37 -11.36
N VAL A 147 -11.54 -8.08 -11.09
CA VAL A 147 -12.39 -7.23 -11.95
C VAL A 147 -11.73 -7.03 -13.31
N GLY A 148 -10.43 -6.68 -13.35
CA GLY A 148 -9.68 -6.48 -14.59
C GLY A 148 -9.60 -7.74 -15.47
N LEU A 149 -9.63 -8.92 -14.86
CA LEU A 149 -9.69 -10.22 -15.53
C LEU A 149 -11.11 -10.60 -16.00
N GLY A 150 -12.13 -9.79 -15.68
CA GLY A 150 -13.54 -10.10 -15.99
C GLY A 150 -14.15 -11.21 -15.12
N VAL A 151 -13.48 -11.64 -14.06
CA VAL A 151 -13.98 -12.64 -13.09
C VAL A 151 -15.11 -12.05 -12.23
N ARG A 152 -15.07 -10.73 -12.00
CA ARG A 152 -16.04 -9.97 -11.23
C ARG A 152 -16.49 -8.74 -12.00
N ARG A 153 -17.69 -8.29 -11.71
CA ARG A 153 -18.17 -6.99 -12.20
C ARG A 153 -17.77 -5.88 -11.22
N PRO A 154 -17.52 -4.64 -11.71
CA PRO A 154 -17.15 -3.50 -10.87
C PRO A 154 -18.12 -3.23 -9.71
N GLU A 155 -19.42 -3.41 -9.93
CA GLU A 155 -20.50 -3.14 -8.96
C GLU A 155 -20.49 -4.11 -7.77
N GLU A 156 -19.89 -5.28 -7.93
CA GLU A 156 -19.80 -6.28 -6.85
C GLU A 156 -18.95 -5.80 -5.66
N ILE A 157 -18.08 -4.80 -5.88
CA ILE A 157 -17.28 -4.21 -4.79
C ILE A 157 -18.18 -3.64 -3.68
N ALA A 158 -19.27 -2.96 -4.04
CA ALA A 158 -20.22 -2.44 -3.05
C ALA A 158 -20.84 -3.58 -2.21
N ALA A 159 -21.27 -4.66 -2.87
CA ALA A 159 -21.83 -5.82 -2.17
C ALA A 159 -20.81 -6.53 -1.27
N ILE A 160 -19.52 -6.53 -1.63
CA ILE A 160 -18.44 -7.09 -0.79
C ILE A 160 -18.24 -6.23 0.46
N LEU A 161 -18.25 -4.90 0.32
CA LEU A 161 -18.15 -3.96 1.45
C LEU A 161 -19.31 -4.16 2.43
N ASP A 162 -20.53 -4.18 1.92
CA ASP A 162 -21.75 -4.34 2.74
C ASP A 162 -21.82 -5.71 3.42
N GLY A 163 -21.37 -6.74 2.73
CA GLY A 163 -21.41 -8.13 3.22
C GLY A 163 -20.37 -8.44 4.29
N LYS A 164 -19.30 -7.64 4.43
CA LYS A 164 -18.21 -7.78 5.43
C LYS A 164 -17.57 -9.16 5.51
N ASP A 165 -17.71 -9.96 4.46
CA ASP A 165 -17.22 -11.33 4.39
C ASP A 165 -15.91 -11.41 3.62
N ARG A 166 -14.81 -11.81 4.31
CA ARG A 166 -13.50 -11.95 3.70
C ARG A 166 -13.47 -12.96 2.55
N GLN A 167 -14.33 -13.98 2.60
CA GLN A 167 -14.36 -15.02 1.56
C GLN A 167 -14.92 -14.50 0.23
N LYS A 168 -15.69 -13.43 0.26
CA LYS A 168 -16.22 -12.75 -0.93
C LYS A 168 -15.25 -11.77 -1.56
N ALA A 169 -14.28 -11.27 -0.82
CA ALA A 169 -13.21 -10.45 -1.40
C ALA A 169 -12.18 -11.32 -2.14
N GLY A 170 -11.47 -10.71 -3.07
CA GLY A 170 -10.49 -11.39 -3.91
C GLY A 170 -9.27 -11.92 -3.18
N MET A 171 -8.37 -12.51 -3.97
CA MET A 171 -7.11 -13.06 -3.48
C MET A 171 -6.24 -12.02 -2.80
N LEU A 172 -5.24 -12.49 -2.07
CA LEU A 172 -4.17 -11.67 -1.52
C LEU A 172 -3.09 -11.50 -2.61
N ALA A 173 -2.94 -10.30 -3.15
CA ALA A 173 -1.93 -9.95 -4.14
C ALA A 173 -0.50 -9.92 -3.55
#